data_38cbe469566edef098d95ada2d827a99
#
_entry.id   38cbe469566edef098d95ada2d827a99
#
_cell.length_a   1.000
_cell.length_b   1.000
_cell.length_c   1.000
_cell.angle_alpha   90.00
_cell.angle_beta   90.00
_cell.angle_gamma   90.00
#
_symmetry.space_group_name_H-M   'P 1'
#
loop_
_entity.id
_entity.type
_entity.pdbx_description
1 polymer ?
#
loop_
_entity_poly.entity_id
_entity_poly.type
_entity_poly.pdbx_seq_one_letter_code
_entity_poly.pdbx_strand_id
1 'polypeptide(L)'
;MTPSIGGEADLRHWLVDYLVTNIGCPPDEVDPNLSLADLGVSSRDAVVLSGELTELLGRTVSPIDFWEHPTINDLAAYLTAPEPSTGAEAAVSRTVRGSLEEPIAVVGMGCRFPGGISGPEALWQFLCDRKSSIGRVPDERWAQFDDGSPAVKALLARTTRWGSYLTDIDAFDADFFEISASEADKMDPQQRLLLEVAWEALEHAGIPPSSLRRSQTGVFAGSCLSEYGAIASTDLTQVDGWSNXGGAMSIIXNRLSYFLDLRGPSVAVDTACSSSLVAIHLACQSLRMQDSNLAIAAGVNLLLSPAVFRGFDQVGALSPTGNCRAFDAAADGFVRGEGAGVVVLKRLTDAQQDGDRVLAVICGSAINQDGRSNGLMAPNPAAQQAVLRAAYTNAGMQPSEVDYVEAHGTGTLLGDPIEARALGSVLGRGRPEESPLLIGAVKTNLGHTEAAAGIAGFIKAVLAVQHGRIPPNQRFESPNPHIAFADLRMKVVDELTDWPDTGHPRRAGVSSFGFGGTNAHVVIEQGQEAASSPEAGLTPALSTLVVAGKTPARVAATAGMLADWMEGPGAEVAL
;
A
#
# COMPACT_ATOMS: atom_id res chain seq x y z
N MET A 1 54.17 -22.34 -2.39
CA MET A 1 53.92 -22.01 -3.81
C MET A 1 52.51 -21.48 -3.90
N THR A 2 52.38 -20.21 -4.23
CA THR A 2 51.05 -19.59 -4.41
C THR A 2 50.42 -20.23 -5.66
N PRO A 3 49.19 -20.72 -5.59
CA PRO A 3 48.53 -21.28 -6.76
C PRO A 3 48.38 -20.21 -7.84
N SER A 4 48.67 -20.56 -9.06
CA SER A 4 48.50 -19.68 -10.21
C SER A 4 47.05 -19.81 -10.69
N ILE A 5 46.30 -18.73 -10.61
CA ILE A 5 44.92 -18.70 -11.10
C ILE A 5 44.97 -18.49 -12.62
N GLY A 6 44.58 -19.52 -13.38
CA GLY A 6 44.61 -19.50 -14.85
C GLY A 6 43.33 -18.99 -15.50
N GLY A 7 42.27 -18.75 -14.70
CA GLY A 7 41.00 -18.27 -15.24
C GLY A 7 39.85 -18.36 -14.26
N GLU A 8 38.66 -18.09 -14.75
CA GLU A 8 37.42 -18.02 -13.94
C GLU A 8 37.13 -19.33 -13.19
N ALA A 9 37.31 -20.46 -13.86
CA ALA A 9 37.05 -21.77 -13.24
C ALA A 9 38.00 -22.06 -12.07
N ASP A 10 39.29 -21.67 -12.20
CA ASP A 10 40.29 -21.85 -11.14
C ASP A 10 39.92 -20.95 -9.93
N LEU A 11 39.50 -19.73 -10.19
CA LEU A 11 39.11 -18.80 -9.13
C LEU A 11 37.86 -19.29 -8.41
N ARG A 12 36.87 -19.80 -9.14
CA ARG A 12 35.67 -20.41 -8.54
C ARG A 12 36.04 -21.55 -7.58
N HIS A 13 36.96 -22.42 -8.04
CA HIS A 13 37.43 -23.56 -7.23
C HIS A 13 38.09 -23.06 -5.94
N TRP A 14 38.97 -22.06 -6.10
CA TRP A 14 39.70 -21.48 -4.97
C TRP A 14 38.72 -20.84 -3.95
N LEU A 15 37.69 -20.14 -4.44
CA LEU A 15 36.66 -19.52 -3.56
C LEU A 15 35.88 -20.59 -2.81
N VAL A 16 35.51 -21.68 -3.46
CA VAL A 16 34.80 -22.79 -2.80
C VAL A 16 35.69 -23.39 -1.70
N ASP A 17 36.97 -23.68 -2.02
CA ASP A 17 37.91 -24.21 -1.05
C ASP A 17 38.11 -23.26 0.13
N TYR A 18 38.15 -21.96 -0.13
CA TYR A 18 38.30 -20.94 0.90
C TYR A 18 37.10 -20.96 1.84
N LEU A 19 35.88 -20.99 1.30
CA LEU A 19 34.64 -21.01 2.12
C LEU A 19 34.60 -22.26 3.00
N VAL A 20 34.98 -23.41 2.47
CA VAL A 20 35.01 -24.66 3.24
C VAL A 20 36.06 -24.59 4.34
N THR A 21 37.27 -24.14 3.99
CA THR A 21 38.44 -24.22 4.89
C THR A 21 38.45 -23.10 5.94
N ASN A 22 38.11 -21.87 5.55
CA ASN A 22 38.30 -20.68 6.40
C ASN A 22 37.01 -20.18 7.03
N ILE A 23 35.88 -20.33 6.33
CA ILE A 23 34.60 -19.90 6.84
C ILE A 23 33.89 -21.07 7.55
N GLY A 24 34.18 -22.31 7.14
CA GLY A 24 33.60 -23.51 7.72
C GLY A 24 32.27 -23.91 7.10
N CYS A 25 31.99 -23.45 5.89
CA CYS A 25 30.78 -23.84 5.17
C CYS A 25 30.86 -25.33 4.80
N PRO A 26 29.81 -26.14 5.08
CA PRO A 26 29.84 -27.56 4.67
C PRO A 26 29.97 -27.67 3.15
N PRO A 27 30.85 -28.58 2.66
CA PRO A 27 31.07 -28.67 1.21
C PRO A 27 29.83 -28.94 0.37
N ASP A 28 28.86 -29.65 0.92
CA ASP A 28 27.60 -29.99 0.25
C ASP A 28 26.59 -28.84 0.25
N GLU A 29 26.87 -27.80 1.01
CA GLU A 29 26.01 -26.59 1.07
C GLU A 29 26.56 -25.44 0.23
N VAL A 30 27.76 -25.53 -0.32
CA VAL A 30 28.35 -24.47 -1.12
C VAL A 30 27.75 -24.49 -2.54
N ASP A 31 26.70 -23.67 -2.74
CA ASP A 31 26.13 -23.44 -4.08
C ASP A 31 26.70 -22.13 -4.63
N PRO A 32 27.45 -22.18 -5.77
CA PRO A 32 28.04 -20.97 -6.33
C PRO A 32 27.06 -19.88 -6.77
N ASN A 33 25.77 -20.17 -6.77
CA ASN A 33 24.74 -19.20 -7.12
C ASN A 33 24.09 -18.54 -5.89
N LEU A 34 24.38 -19.02 -4.69
CA LEU A 34 23.93 -18.36 -3.47
C LEU A 34 24.83 -17.18 -3.14
N SER A 35 24.29 -16.21 -2.41
CA SER A 35 25.10 -15.07 -2.01
C SER A 35 26.17 -15.50 -0.99
N LEU A 36 27.31 -14.84 -1.02
CA LEU A 36 28.40 -15.11 -0.06
C LEU A 36 27.91 -14.90 1.38
N ALA A 37 27.00 -13.98 1.60
CA ALA A 37 26.39 -13.76 2.92
C ALA A 37 25.57 -14.99 3.36
N ASP A 38 24.80 -15.58 2.44
CA ASP A 38 24.02 -16.80 2.73
C ASP A 38 24.94 -18.01 2.98
N LEU A 39 26.12 -17.98 2.40
CA LEU A 39 27.14 -19.00 2.62
C LEU A 39 28.00 -18.73 3.88
N GLY A 40 27.61 -17.72 4.68
CA GLY A 40 28.22 -17.46 5.97
C GLY A 40 29.33 -16.42 6.00
N VAL A 41 29.59 -15.72 4.90
CA VAL A 41 30.66 -14.70 4.85
C VAL A 41 30.17 -13.42 5.52
N SER A 42 30.75 -13.09 6.67
CA SER A 42 30.44 -11.83 7.36
C SER A 42 31.21 -10.66 6.73
N SER A 43 30.86 -9.44 7.12
CA SER A 43 31.58 -8.24 6.67
C SER A 43 33.06 -8.27 7.04
N ARG A 44 33.40 -8.88 8.18
CA ARG A 44 34.79 -9.04 8.61
C ARG A 44 35.53 -10.02 7.70
N ASP A 45 34.86 -11.13 7.35
CA ASP A 45 35.46 -12.15 6.47
C ASP A 45 35.68 -11.58 5.07
N ALA A 46 34.76 -10.72 4.59
CA ALA A 46 34.89 -10.05 3.30
C ALA A 46 36.15 -9.16 3.24
N VAL A 47 36.49 -8.48 4.35
CA VAL A 47 37.71 -7.67 4.42
C VAL A 47 38.93 -8.56 4.35
N VAL A 48 38.95 -9.68 5.08
CA VAL A 48 40.10 -10.62 5.06
C VAL A 48 40.23 -11.24 3.67
N LEU A 49 39.14 -11.73 3.11
CA LEU A 49 39.10 -12.37 1.78
C LEU A 49 39.54 -11.40 0.69
N SER A 50 39.17 -10.11 0.77
CA SER A 50 39.62 -9.12 -0.22
C SER A 50 41.12 -8.92 -0.21
N GLY A 51 41.75 -8.99 0.98
CA GLY A 51 43.22 -8.94 1.09
C GLY A 51 43.87 -10.13 0.44
N GLU A 52 43.37 -11.33 0.70
CA GLU A 52 43.94 -12.56 0.12
C GLU A 52 43.76 -12.61 -1.40
N LEU A 53 42.60 -12.18 -1.89
CA LEU A 53 42.36 -12.11 -3.35
C LEU A 53 43.24 -11.05 -4.01
N THR A 54 43.52 -9.94 -3.33
CA THR A 54 44.45 -8.92 -3.83
C THR A 54 45.87 -9.51 -4.04
N GLU A 55 46.34 -10.27 -3.05
CA GLU A 55 47.65 -10.94 -3.16
C GLU A 55 47.65 -12.03 -4.24
N LEU A 56 46.58 -12.81 -4.31
CA LEU A 56 46.45 -13.94 -5.23
C LEU A 56 46.39 -13.48 -6.69
N LEU A 57 45.64 -12.42 -6.95
CA LEU A 57 45.35 -11.97 -8.34
C LEU A 57 46.30 -10.85 -8.80
N GLY A 58 47.07 -10.25 -7.88
CA GLY A 58 47.97 -9.15 -8.23
C GLY A 58 47.23 -7.88 -8.65
N ARG A 59 45.94 -7.74 -8.28
CA ARG A 59 45.12 -6.55 -8.53
C ARG A 59 44.33 -6.22 -7.26
N THR A 60 44.05 -4.96 -7.07
CA THR A 60 43.27 -4.54 -5.88
C THR A 60 41.84 -5.09 -5.92
N VAL A 61 41.46 -5.80 -4.88
CA VAL A 61 40.10 -6.31 -4.68
C VAL A 61 39.55 -5.61 -3.46
N SER A 62 38.41 -4.91 -3.62
CA SER A 62 37.78 -4.18 -2.54
C SER A 62 36.75 -5.06 -1.81
N PRO A 63 36.59 -4.90 -0.49
CA PRO A 63 35.46 -5.56 0.18
C PRO A 63 34.10 -5.20 -0.43
N ILE A 64 34.00 -4.04 -1.08
CA ILE A 64 32.76 -3.61 -1.76
C ILE A 64 32.44 -4.52 -2.95
N ASP A 65 33.46 -5.09 -3.60
CA ASP A 65 33.27 -5.98 -4.76
C ASP A 65 32.37 -7.17 -4.40
N PHE A 66 32.41 -7.62 -3.13
CA PHE A 66 31.59 -8.74 -2.67
C PHE A 66 30.09 -8.38 -2.57
N TRP A 67 29.80 -7.09 -2.40
CA TRP A 67 28.42 -6.60 -2.41
C TRP A 67 27.91 -6.36 -3.83
N GLU A 68 28.80 -5.93 -4.72
CA GLU A 68 28.43 -5.70 -6.12
C GLU A 68 28.34 -6.99 -6.92
N HIS A 69 29.10 -8.01 -6.50
CA HIS A 69 29.13 -9.33 -7.14
C HIS A 69 28.90 -10.39 -6.06
N PRO A 70 27.62 -10.56 -5.63
CA PRO A 70 27.36 -11.26 -4.38
C PRO A 70 27.49 -12.77 -4.40
N THR A 71 27.57 -13.41 -5.58
CA THR A 71 27.72 -14.87 -5.66
C THR A 71 29.13 -15.26 -6.07
N ILE A 72 29.53 -16.53 -5.82
CA ILE A 72 30.83 -17.04 -6.27
C ILE A 72 30.95 -16.85 -7.78
N ASN A 73 29.90 -17.17 -8.53
CA ASN A 73 29.93 -17.07 -9.99
C ASN A 73 30.11 -15.62 -10.46
N ASP A 74 29.35 -14.67 -9.89
CA ASP A 74 29.45 -13.26 -10.26
C ASP A 74 30.84 -12.69 -9.92
N LEU A 75 31.33 -13.03 -8.72
CA LEU A 75 32.61 -12.52 -8.24
C LEU A 75 33.79 -13.09 -9.10
N ALA A 76 33.76 -14.39 -9.40
CA ALA A 76 34.79 -14.99 -10.21
C ALA A 76 34.80 -14.40 -11.62
N ALA A 77 33.63 -14.21 -12.23
CA ALA A 77 33.55 -13.60 -13.55
C ALA A 77 34.08 -12.16 -13.54
N TYR A 78 33.70 -11.38 -12.52
CA TYR A 78 34.16 -9.99 -12.38
C TYR A 78 35.66 -9.90 -12.19
N LEU A 79 36.24 -10.71 -11.30
CA LEU A 79 37.66 -10.63 -10.94
C LEU A 79 38.58 -11.16 -12.04
N THR A 80 38.08 -11.98 -12.96
CA THR A 80 38.87 -12.48 -14.08
C THR A 80 38.65 -11.72 -15.38
N ALA A 81 37.65 -10.82 -15.40
CA ALA A 81 37.41 -9.96 -16.55
C ALA A 81 38.55 -8.95 -16.70
N PRO A 82 38.91 -8.58 -17.94
CA PRO A 82 39.92 -7.51 -18.16
C PRO A 82 39.38 -6.21 -17.52
N GLU A 83 40.27 -5.46 -16.86
CA GLU A 83 39.88 -4.17 -16.28
C GLU A 83 39.24 -3.29 -17.36
N PRO A 84 38.07 -2.74 -17.10
CA PRO A 84 37.49 -1.81 -18.07
C PRO A 84 38.43 -0.62 -18.22
N SER A 85 38.78 -0.33 -19.47
CA SER A 85 39.53 0.88 -19.77
C SER A 85 38.73 2.06 -19.20
N THR A 86 39.40 2.95 -18.47
CA THR A 86 38.81 4.16 -17.93
C THR A 86 38.29 5.03 -19.09
N GLY A 87 37.13 4.68 -19.59
CA GLY A 87 36.46 5.43 -20.65
C GLY A 87 35.06 5.81 -20.18
N ALA A 88 34.92 7.08 -20.04
CA ALA A 88 33.65 7.83 -20.00
C ALA A 88 32.50 7.12 -19.29
N GLU A 89 32.26 7.50 -18.07
CA GLU A 89 30.92 7.37 -17.48
C GLU A 89 29.94 7.86 -18.55
N ALA A 90 29.15 6.96 -19.09
CA ALA A 90 28.08 7.34 -19.98
C ALA A 90 27.20 8.31 -19.17
N ALA A 91 27.25 9.57 -19.52
CA ALA A 91 26.33 10.55 -18.96
C ALA A 91 24.94 10.01 -19.22
N VAL A 92 24.26 9.57 -18.15
CA VAL A 92 22.87 9.21 -18.24
C VAL A 92 22.16 10.48 -18.67
N SER A 93 21.82 10.53 -19.94
CA SER A 93 21.02 11.63 -20.48
C SER A 93 19.66 11.56 -19.74
N ARG A 94 19.46 12.45 -18.77
CA ARG A 94 18.16 12.70 -18.20
C ARG A 94 17.31 13.33 -19.29
N THR A 95 16.62 12.51 -20.05
CA THR A 95 15.52 13.02 -20.85
C THR A 95 14.51 13.56 -19.84
N VAL A 96 14.30 14.86 -19.86
CA VAL A 96 13.27 15.53 -19.04
C VAL A 96 11.93 15.00 -19.55
N ARG A 97 11.39 14.02 -18.83
CA ARG A 97 10.08 13.45 -19.13
C ARG A 97 9.09 14.03 -18.12
N GLY A 98 8.15 14.83 -18.63
CA GLY A 98 7.08 15.38 -17.82
C GLY A 98 7.40 16.71 -17.18
N SER A 99 6.43 17.25 -16.47
CA SER A 99 6.50 18.54 -15.78
C SER A 99 6.06 18.34 -14.32
N LEU A 100 6.27 19.37 -13.49
CA LEU A 100 5.78 19.35 -12.11
C LEU A 100 4.25 19.31 -12.01
N GLU A 101 3.57 19.57 -13.12
CA GLU A 101 2.10 19.51 -13.23
C GLU A 101 1.60 18.23 -13.93
N GLU A 102 2.50 17.30 -14.23
CA GLU A 102 2.15 16.06 -14.93
C GLU A 102 1.07 15.29 -14.17
N PRO A 103 -0.06 14.95 -14.82
CA PRO A 103 -1.05 14.08 -14.19
C PRO A 103 -0.48 12.69 -13.96
N ILE A 104 -0.95 12.04 -12.91
CA ILE A 104 -0.43 10.72 -12.51
C ILE A 104 -1.52 9.67 -12.75
N ALA A 105 -1.18 8.65 -13.54
CA ALA A 105 -2.10 7.56 -13.86
C ALA A 105 -2.09 6.50 -12.75
N VAL A 106 -3.28 6.04 -12.37
CA VAL A 106 -3.46 4.84 -11.55
C VAL A 106 -3.57 3.67 -12.51
N VAL A 107 -2.56 2.80 -12.54
CA VAL A 107 -2.51 1.70 -13.52
C VAL A 107 -2.82 0.34 -12.90
N GLY A 108 -2.82 0.24 -11.58
CA GLY A 108 -3.18 -1.02 -10.90
C GLY A 108 -3.57 -0.77 -9.46
N MET A 109 -4.34 -1.69 -8.90
CA MET A 109 -4.79 -1.64 -7.50
C MET A 109 -4.88 -3.03 -6.93
N GLY A 110 -4.65 -3.15 -5.62
CA GLY A 110 -4.91 -4.35 -4.86
C GLY A 110 -5.43 -3.99 -3.49
N CYS A 111 -6.21 -4.86 -2.89
CA CYS A 111 -6.67 -4.60 -1.53
C CYS A 111 -7.07 -5.89 -0.82
N ARG A 112 -7.04 -5.81 0.50
CA ARG A 112 -7.51 -6.87 1.38
C ARG A 112 -8.24 -6.20 2.53
N PHE A 113 -9.56 -6.36 2.60
CA PHE A 113 -10.38 -5.77 3.65
C PHE A 113 -11.27 -6.84 4.28
N PRO A 114 -11.71 -6.63 5.53
CA PRO A 114 -12.65 -7.57 6.16
C PRO A 114 -13.94 -7.71 5.37
N GLY A 115 -14.60 -8.86 5.52
CA GLY A 115 -15.82 -9.16 4.77
C GLY A 115 -15.57 -9.98 3.51
N GLY A 116 -14.39 -10.62 3.43
CA GLY A 116 -14.04 -11.47 2.30
C GLY A 116 -13.55 -10.70 1.08
N ILE A 117 -13.13 -9.46 1.26
CA ILE A 117 -12.67 -8.60 0.17
C ILE A 117 -11.19 -8.87 -0.11
N SER A 118 -10.89 -9.47 -1.26
CA SER A 118 -9.53 -9.79 -1.67
C SER A 118 -9.19 -9.23 -3.06
N GLY A 119 -9.66 -8.01 -3.33
CA GLY A 119 -9.35 -7.31 -4.58
C GLY A 119 -10.33 -6.20 -4.86
N PRO A 120 -10.02 -5.32 -5.83
CA PRO A 120 -10.87 -4.15 -6.10
C PRO A 120 -12.29 -4.50 -6.54
N GLU A 121 -12.46 -5.52 -7.39
CA GLU A 121 -13.81 -5.88 -7.87
C GLU A 121 -14.66 -6.45 -6.73
N ALA A 122 -14.05 -7.21 -5.81
CA ALA A 122 -14.75 -7.70 -4.62
C ALA A 122 -15.17 -6.54 -3.72
N LEU A 123 -14.31 -5.53 -3.59
CA LEU A 123 -14.65 -4.31 -2.84
C LEU A 123 -15.84 -3.60 -3.50
N TRP A 124 -15.78 -3.42 -4.83
CA TRP A 124 -16.86 -2.76 -5.57
C TRP A 124 -18.20 -3.46 -5.33
N GLN A 125 -18.23 -4.77 -5.50
CA GLN A 125 -19.46 -5.56 -5.29
C GLN A 125 -19.97 -5.44 -3.85
N PHE A 126 -19.05 -5.51 -2.87
CA PHE A 126 -19.38 -5.37 -1.45
C PHE A 126 -20.07 -4.03 -1.16
N LEU A 127 -19.53 -2.95 -1.74
CA LEU A 127 -20.08 -1.60 -1.54
C LEU A 127 -21.46 -1.45 -2.24
N CYS A 128 -21.58 -1.95 -3.47
CA CYS A 128 -22.85 -1.90 -4.20
C CYS A 128 -23.93 -2.73 -3.51
N ASP A 129 -23.55 -3.85 -2.88
CA ASP A 129 -24.49 -4.72 -2.14
C ASP A 129 -24.84 -4.17 -0.75
N ARG A 130 -24.35 -2.99 -0.38
CA ARG A 130 -24.65 -2.31 0.88
C ARG A 130 -24.20 -3.13 2.10
N LYS A 131 -23.08 -3.82 2.01
CA LYS A 131 -22.59 -4.70 3.09
C LYS A 131 -21.75 -3.92 4.09
N SER A 132 -21.64 -4.48 5.29
CA SER A 132 -20.77 -3.99 6.36
C SER A 132 -19.94 -5.14 6.89
N SER A 133 -18.65 -4.89 7.14
CA SER A 133 -17.74 -5.87 7.72
C SER A 133 -17.57 -5.70 9.23
N ILE A 134 -18.29 -4.78 9.83
CA ILE A 134 -18.15 -4.47 11.26
C ILE A 134 -18.74 -5.60 12.09
N GLY A 135 -17.99 -6.04 13.10
CA GLY A 135 -18.38 -7.11 14.00
C GLY A 135 -17.59 -7.06 15.30
N ARG A 136 -17.66 -8.12 16.08
CA ARG A 136 -16.96 -8.20 17.35
C ARG A 136 -15.57 -8.81 17.14
N VAL A 137 -14.62 -8.39 17.98
CA VAL A 137 -13.26 -8.93 17.92
C VAL A 137 -13.30 -10.45 18.11
N PRO A 138 -12.58 -11.22 17.26
CA PRO A 138 -12.49 -12.67 17.49
C PRO A 138 -11.83 -12.96 18.83
N ASP A 139 -12.34 -13.96 19.55
CA ASP A 139 -11.89 -14.25 20.92
C ASP A 139 -10.38 -14.51 20.97
N GLU A 140 -9.85 -15.20 19.98
CA GLU A 140 -8.42 -15.55 19.93
C GLU A 140 -7.50 -14.33 19.80
N ARG A 141 -8.01 -13.20 19.28
CA ARG A 141 -7.18 -12.00 19.07
C ARG A 141 -6.69 -11.39 20.40
N TRP A 142 -7.52 -11.45 21.43
CA TRP A 142 -7.18 -10.84 22.72
C TRP A 142 -6.85 -11.85 23.81
N ALA A 143 -6.87 -13.14 23.51
CA ALA A 143 -6.67 -14.20 24.52
C ALA A 143 -5.34 -14.03 25.28
N GLN A 144 -4.27 -13.65 24.59
CA GLN A 144 -2.94 -13.50 25.20
C GLN A 144 -2.87 -12.35 26.22
N PHE A 145 -3.82 -11.42 26.19
CA PHE A 145 -3.84 -10.28 27.10
C PHE A 145 -4.61 -10.56 28.39
N ASP A 146 -5.30 -11.69 28.46
CA ASP A 146 -6.02 -12.12 29.67
C ASP A 146 -5.08 -12.94 30.53
N ASP A 147 -4.57 -12.33 31.61
CA ASP A 147 -3.65 -13.01 32.55
C ASP A 147 -4.40 -13.81 33.63
N GLY A 148 -5.73 -13.89 33.51
CA GLY A 148 -6.57 -14.60 34.43
C GLY A 148 -6.97 -13.82 35.70
N SER A 149 -6.38 -12.63 35.91
CA SER A 149 -6.70 -11.81 37.07
C SER A 149 -8.07 -11.15 36.92
N PRO A 150 -8.81 -10.99 38.05
CA PRO A 150 -10.11 -10.29 37.99
C PRO A 150 -9.99 -8.85 37.46
N ALA A 151 -8.88 -8.16 37.74
CA ALA A 151 -8.67 -6.78 37.28
C ALA A 151 -8.57 -6.71 35.76
N VAL A 152 -7.75 -7.56 35.15
CA VAL A 152 -7.57 -7.57 33.69
C VAL A 152 -8.86 -8.04 33.00
N LYS A 153 -9.52 -9.07 33.56
CA LYS A 153 -10.80 -9.53 32.99
C LYS A 153 -11.85 -8.42 32.99
N ALA A 154 -11.92 -7.63 34.06
CA ALA A 154 -12.84 -6.50 34.15
C ALA A 154 -12.49 -5.41 33.12
N LEU A 155 -11.19 -5.13 32.91
CA LEU A 155 -10.75 -4.15 31.90
C LEU A 155 -11.11 -4.62 30.49
N LEU A 156 -10.83 -5.89 30.17
CA LEU A 156 -11.15 -6.44 28.85
C LEU A 156 -12.65 -6.45 28.59
N ALA A 157 -13.46 -6.73 29.62
CA ALA A 157 -14.93 -6.73 29.52
C ALA A 157 -15.49 -5.34 29.20
N ARG A 158 -14.82 -4.28 29.69
CA ARG A 158 -15.25 -2.89 29.46
C ARG A 158 -14.65 -2.27 28.20
N THR A 159 -13.70 -2.95 27.56
CA THR A 159 -13.06 -2.43 26.37
C THR A 159 -13.94 -2.69 25.15
N THR A 160 -14.12 -1.69 24.31
CA THR A 160 -14.91 -1.79 23.07
C THR A 160 -14.36 -2.94 22.21
N ARG A 161 -15.24 -3.84 21.78
CA ARG A 161 -14.91 -5.01 20.96
C ARG A 161 -15.36 -4.86 19.51
N TRP A 162 -16.10 -3.81 19.19
CA TRP A 162 -16.54 -3.55 17.83
C TRP A 162 -15.37 -3.14 16.94
N GLY A 163 -15.30 -3.73 15.76
CA GLY A 163 -14.27 -3.42 14.79
C GLY A 163 -14.54 -4.13 13.47
N SER A 164 -13.67 -3.94 12.53
CA SER A 164 -13.72 -4.63 11.24
C SER A 164 -12.42 -5.43 11.14
N TYR A 165 -12.53 -6.75 11.24
CA TYR A 165 -11.39 -7.65 11.45
C TYR A 165 -11.20 -8.59 10.28
N LEU A 166 -9.96 -8.70 9.80
CA LEU A 166 -9.57 -9.68 8.80
C LEU A 166 -9.51 -11.07 9.45
N THR A 167 -9.87 -12.08 8.65
CA THR A 167 -9.64 -13.48 9.04
C THR A 167 -8.24 -13.89 8.60
N ASP A 168 -7.71 -14.93 9.25
CA ASP A 168 -6.46 -15.59 8.83
C ASP A 168 -5.27 -14.63 8.68
N ILE A 169 -5.14 -13.66 9.61
CA ILE A 169 -4.01 -12.72 9.56
C ILE A 169 -2.67 -13.41 9.86
N ASP A 170 -2.71 -14.60 10.40
CA ASP A 170 -1.53 -15.44 10.63
C ASP A 170 -1.12 -16.24 9.38
N ALA A 171 -1.97 -16.31 8.35
CA ALA A 171 -1.66 -17.01 7.11
C ALA A 171 -0.72 -16.16 6.23
N PHE A 172 0.27 -16.83 5.65
CA PHE A 172 1.24 -16.15 4.78
C PHE A 172 1.94 -17.19 3.90
N ASP A 173 2.08 -16.88 2.63
CA ASP A 173 2.78 -17.76 1.69
C ASP A 173 4.29 -17.45 1.72
N ALA A 174 4.92 -17.79 2.84
CA ALA A 174 6.34 -17.48 3.08
C ALA A 174 7.25 -18.07 1.98
N ASP A 175 6.95 -19.29 1.56
CA ASP A 175 7.72 -19.98 0.52
C ASP A 175 7.70 -19.22 -0.81
N PHE A 176 6.53 -18.66 -1.16
CA PHE A 176 6.41 -17.83 -2.37
C PHE A 176 7.37 -16.64 -2.33
N PHE A 177 7.49 -16.01 -1.16
CA PHE A 177 8.33 -14.82 -0.97
C PHE A 177 9.77 -15.15 -0.57
N GLU A 178 10.15 -16.44 -0.61
CA GLU A 178 11.51 -16.91 -0.29
C GLU A 178 11.92 -16.55 1.14
N ILE A 179 10.97 -16.63 2.08
CA ILE A 179 11.16 -16.31 3.49
C ILE A 179 11.07 -17.59 4.30
N SER A 180 12.04 -17.83 5.18
CA SER A 180 12.03 -19.01 6.04
C SER A 180 10.90 -18.94 7.06
N ALA A 181 10.46 -20.10 7.56
CA ALA A 181 9.42 -20.16 8.58
C ALA A 181 9.82 -19.38 9.84
N SER A 182 11.08 -19.50 10.26
CA SER A 182 11.57 -18.81 11.47
C SER A 182 11.57 -17.29 11.31
N GLU A 183 11.92 -16.79 10.13
CA GLU A 183 11.84 -15.36 9.83
C GLU A 183 10.37 -14.91 9.75
N ALA A 184 9.53 -15.67 9.04
CA ALA A 184 8.10 -15.34 8.88
C ALA A 184 7.40 -15.22 10.24
N ASP A 185 7.72 -16.08 11.19
CA ASP A 185 7.15 -16.03 12.55
C ASP A 185 7.47 -14.72 13.28
N LYS A 186 8.60 -14.12 12.97
CA LYS A 186 9.03 -12.86 13.61
C LYS A 186 8.50 -11.61 12.88
N MET A 187 8.00 -11.78 11.64
CA MET A 187 7.50 -10.65 10.84
C MET A 187 6.15 -10.16 11.36
N ASP A 188 6.03 -8.84 11.52
CA ASP A 188 4.74 -8.20 11.72
C ASP A 188 3.79 -8.67 10.60
N PRO A 189 2.60 -9.16 10.92
CA PRO A 189 1.63 -9.55 9.88
C PRO A 189 1.34 -8.44 8.87
N GLN A 190 1.55 -7.18 9.23
CA GLN A 190 1.41 -6.07 8.28
C GLN A 190 2.43 -6.16 7.14
N GLN A 191 3.65 -6.61 7.43
CA GLN A 191 4.67 -6.84 6.39
C GLN A 191 4.22 -7.96 5.44
N ARG A 192 3.72 -9.06 6.01
CA ARG A 192 3.25 -10.22 5.25
C ARG A 192 2.09 -9.84 4.33
N LEU A 193 1.11 -9.15 4.89
CA LEU A 193 -0.08 -8.72 4.16
C LEU A 193 0.29 -7.77 3.02
N LEU A 194 1.18 -6.82 3.28
CA LEU A 194 1.56 -5.85 2.26
C LEU A 194 2.29 -6.50 1.09
N LEU A 195 3.15 -7.50 1.34
CA LEU A 195 3.82 -8.24 0.27
C LEU A 195 2.81 -8.89 -0.68
N GLU A 196 1.80 -9.55 -0.11
CA GLU A 196 0.77 -10.22 -0.91
C GLU A 196 -0.06 -9.22 -1.72
N VAL A 197 -0.53 -8.16 -1.08
CA VAL A 197 -1.41 -7.18 -1.73
C VAL A 197 -0.65 -6.39 -2.80
N ALA A 198 0.63 -6.06 -2.56
CA ALA A 198 1.44 -5.37 -3.57
C ALA A 198 1.69 -6.24 -4.80
N TRP A 199 1.96 -7.53 -4.58
CA TRP A 199 2.09 -8.48 -5.70
C TRP A 199 0.81 -8.51 -6.53
N GLU A 200 -0.34 -8.60 -5.86
CA GLU A 200 -1.64 -8.62 -6.53
C GLU A 200 -1.91 -7.32 -7.29
N ALA A 201 -1.49 -6.18 -6.75
CA ALA A 201 -1.65 -4.88 -7.42
C ALA A 201 -0.83 -4.82 -8.72
N LEU A 202 0.39 -5.37 -8.71
CA LEU A 202 1.21 -5.45 -9.92
C LEU A 202 0.58 -6.38 -10.96
N GLU A 203 0.02 -7.51 -10.52
CA GLU A 203 -0.74 -8.41 -11.42
C GLU A 203 -1.93 -7.68 -12.04
N HIS A 204 -2.66 -6.92 -11.23
CA HIS A 204 -3.82 -6.13 -11.68
C HIS A 204 -3.40 -5.08 -12.71
N ALA A 205 -2.20 -4.52 -12.55
CA ALA A 205 -1.63 -3.55 -13.49
C ALA A 205 -1.14 -4.19 -14.78
N GLY A 206 -1.04 -5.52 -14.84
CA GLY A 206 -0.43 -6.21 -15.97
C GLY A 206 1.08 -6.00 -16.05
N ILE A 207 1.72 -5.68 -14.92
CA ILE A 207 3.16 -5.43 -14.86
C ILE A 207 3.84 -6.66 -14.25
N PRO A 208 4.62 -7.42 -15.03
CA PRO A 208 5.37 -8.53 -14.45
C PRO A 208 6.34 -8.02 -13.39
N PRO A 209 6.29 -8.52 -12.16
CA PRO A 209 7.19 -8.02 -11.11
C PRO A 209 8.66 -8.11 -11.46
N SER A 210 9.06 -9.14 -12.20
CA SER A 210 10.47 -9.30 -12.64
C SER A 210 10.95 -8.16 -13.53
N SER A 211 10.03 -7.47 -14.23
CA SER A 211 10.40 -6.33 -15.08
C SER A 211 10.83 -5.11 -14.29
N LEU A 212 10.56 -5.10 -12.99
CA LEU A 212 10.89 -3.96 -12.11
C LEU A 212 12.27 -4.09 -11.44
N ARG A 213 12.95 -5.22 -11.62
CA ARG A 213 14.25 -5.45 -10.97
C ARG A 213 15.22 -4.34 -11.34
N ARG A 214 15.84 -3.76 -10.31
CA ARG A 214 16.83 -2.66 -10.40
C ARG A 214 16.26 -1.37 -11.00
N SER A 215 14.92 -1.26 -11.08
CA SER A 215 14.28 -0.06 -11.62
C SER A 215 14.19 1.05 -10.56
N GLN A 216 13.99 2.28 -11.03
CA GLN A 216 13.69 3.42 -10.17
C GLN A 216 12.21 3.40 -9.78
N THR A 217 11.80 2.32 -9.12
CA THR A 217 10.45 2.18 -8.59
C THR A 217 10.46 2.55 -7.12
N GLY A 218 9.63 3.52 -6.75
CA GLY A 218 9.49 3.97 -5.35
C GLY A 218 8.40 3.21 -4.62
N VAL A 219 8.52 3.09 -3.30
CA VAL A 219 7.52 2.50 -2.41
C VAL A 219 7.23 3.47 -1.28
N PHE A 220 5.95 3.84 -1.12
CA PHE A 220 5.49 4.79 -0.11
C PHE A 220 4.35 4.12 0.65
N ALA A 221 4.61 3.68 1.89
CA ALA A 221 3.65 2.87 2.63
C ALA A 221 3.19 3.57 3.92
N GLY A 222 1.89 3.80 4.02
CA GLY A 222 1.26 4.34 5.23
C GLY A 222 1.06 3.26 6.28
N SER A 223 1.61 3.48 7.47
CA SER A 223 1.49 2.56 8.60
C SER A 223 1.71 3.37 9.89
N CYS A 224 0.91 3.12 10.93
CA CYS A 224 0.99 3.89 12.16
C CYS A 224 1.65 3.17 13.32
N LEU A 225 1.48 1.85 13.40
CA LEU A 225 1.88 1.09 14.59
C LEU A 225 2.40 -0.28 14.19
N SER A 226 3.43 -0.76 14.90
CA SER A 226 3.79 -2.17 14.91
C SER A 226 3.49 -2.73 16.30
N GLU A 227 2.22 -3.06 16.53
CA GLU A 227 1.82 -3.70 17.79
C GLU A 227 2.51 -5.06 17.93
N TYR A 228 2.73 -5.76 16.81
CA TYR A 228 3.41 -7.06 16.81
C TYR A 228 4.83 -6.91 17.34
N GLY A 229 5.58 -5.91 16.87
CA GLY A 229 6.92 -5.64 17.37
C GLY A 229 6.95 -5.31 18.87
N ALA A 230 5.97 -4.52 19.31
CA ALA A 230 5.85 -4.16 20.73
C ALA A 230 5.56 -5.38 21.58
N ILE A 231 4.61 -6.23 21.15
CA ILE A 231 4.26 -7.47 21.88
C ILE A 231 5.46 -8.43 21.91
N ALA A 232 6.10 -8.63 20.77
CA ALA A 232 7.22 -9.58 20.65
C ALA A 232 8.43 -9.17 21.50
N SER A 233 8.61 -7.88 21.75
CA SER A 233 9.76 -7.39 22.53
C SER A 233 9.55 -7.47 24.05
N THR A 234 8.38 -7.89 24.52
CA THR A 234 8.14 -7.99 25.98
C THR A 234 8.85 -9.20 26.62
N ASP A 235 9.13 -10.24 25.85
CA ASP A 235 9.85 -11.41 26.36
C ASP A 235 11.23 -11.46 25.71
N LEU A 236 12.23 -10.96 26.43
CA LEU A 236 13.61 -10.87 25.93
C LEU A 236 14.20 -12.25 25.56
N THR A 237 13.67 -13.34 26.12
CA THR A 237 14.16 -14.69 25.79
C THR A 237 13.78 -15.12 24.39
N GLN A 238 12.79 -14.45 23.77
CA GLN A 238 12.31 -14.75 22.44
C GLN A 238 12.91 -13.83 21.37
N VAL A 239 13.72 -12.84 21.80
CA VAL A 239 14.34 -11.89 20.86
C VAL A 239 15.54 -12.56 20.18
N ASP A 240 15.55 -12.53 18.85
CA ASP A 240 16.61 -13.13 18.03
C ASP A 240 17.03 -12.17 16.88
N GLY A 241 17.81 -12.67 15.95
CA GLY A 241 18.31 -11.87 14.83
C GLY A 241 17.21 -11.32 13.92
N TRP A 242 16.08 -11.98 13.84
CA TRP A 242 14.96 -11.56 12.98
C TRP A 242 14.02 -10.56 13.68
N SER A 243 14.11 -10.42 14.98
CA SER A 243 13.14 -9.63 15.77
C SER A 243 13.10 -8.16 15.35
N ASN A 244 14.25 -7.58 15.10
CA ASN A 244 14.33 -6.18 14.64
C ASN A 244 13.74 -6.01 13.23
N UNK A 245 13.91 -6.83 12.48
CA UNK A 245 13.45 -6.82 11.24
C UNK A 245 12.06 -7.01 11.16
N GLY A 246 11.59 -7.82 11.97
CA GLY A 246 10.17 -8.11 12.00
C GLY A 246 9.30 -7.01 12.59
N GLY A 247 9.84 -6.24 13.52
CA GLY A 247 9.07 -5.21 14.22
C GLY A 247 9.26 -3.78 13.72
N ALA A 248 10.24 -3.51 12.87
CA ALA A 248 10.54 -2.13 12.48
C ALA A 248 9.58 -1.61 11.40
N MET A 249 9.06 -0.40 11.62
CA MET A 249 8.13 0.26 10.69
C MET A 249 8.74 0.45 9.31
N SER A 250 10.03 0.79 9.23
CA SER A 250 10.72 0.99 7.96
C SER A 250 10.76 -0.28 7.11
N ILE A 251 10.77 -1.44 7.73
CA ILE A 251 10.85 -2.72 7.02
C ILE A 251 9.55 -3.02 6.26
N ILE A 252 8.46 -2.45 6.66
CA ILE A 252 7.20 -2.57 5.92
C ILE A 252 7.36 -2.19 4.44
N UNK A 253 8.00 -1.20 4.19
CA UNK A 253 8.19 -0.79 3.01
C UNK A 253 9.29 -1.33 2.41
N ASN A 254 10.29 -1.45 3.16
CA ASN A 254 11.60 -1.85 2.61
C ASN A 254 11.66 -3.32 2.20
N ARG A 255 10.90 -4.19 2.87
CA ARG A 255 10.84 -5.61 2.52
C ARG A 255 10.30 -5.81 1.10
N LEU A 256 9.33 -5.00 0.71
CA LEU A 256 8.81 -5.03 -0.67
C LEU A 256 9.89 -4.60 -1.66
N SER A 257 10.61 -3.52 -1.35
CA SER A 257 11.71 -3.05 -2.20
C SER A 257 12.81 -4.12 -2.31
N TYR A 258 13.11 -4.79 -1.20
CA TYR A 258 14.11 -5.87 -1.18
C TYR A 258 13.65 -7.05 -2.07
N PHE A 259 12.43 -7.53 -1.86
CA PHE A 259 11.92 -8.71 -2.58
C PHE A 259 11.86 -8.47 -4.09
N LEU A 260 11.43 -7.27 -4.49
CA LEU A 260 11.30 -6.94 -5.92
C LEU A 260 12.57 -6.32 -6.52
N ASP A 261 13.62 -6.13 -5.71
CA ASP A 261 14.89 -5.48 -6.11
C ASP A 261 14.64 -4.09 -6.71
N LEU A 262 13.92 -3.24 -5.95
CA LEU A 262 13.58 -1.89 -6.39
C LEU A 262 14.62 -0.88 -5.88
N ARG A 263 14.96 0.11 -6.67
CA ARG A 263 16.01 1.08 -6.38
C ARG A 263 15.52 2.52 -6.16
N GLY A 264 14.22 2.77 -6.27
CA GLY A 264 13.66 4.09 -5.98
C GLY A 264 13.52 4.36 -4.48
N PRO A 265 13.03 5.54 -4.10
CA PRO A 265 12.79 5.83 -2.68
C PRO A 265 11.87 4.79 -2.03
N SER A 266 12.14 4.45 -0.77
CA SER A 266 11.35 3.44 -0.05
C SER A 266 11.09 4.01 1.35
N VAL A 267 9.85 4.45 1.62
CA VAL A 267 9.53 5.31 2.75
C VAL A 267 8.28 4.84 3.47
N ALA A 268 8.39 4.64 4.79
CA ALA A 268 7.24 4.44 5.67
C ALA A 268 6.70 5.81 6.09
N VAL A 269 5.39 5.98 6.04
CA VAL A 269 4.72 7.25 6.34
C VAL A 269 3.80 7.04 7.54
N ASP A 270 4.01 7.80 8.59
CA ASP A 270 3.09 7.84 9.73
C ASP A 270 2.62 9.27 9.95
N THR A 271 1.40 9.55 9.52
CA THR A 271 0.65 10.75 9.86
C THR A 271 -0.72 10.35 10.42
N ALA A 272 -0.73 9.24 11.14
CA ALA A 272 -1.94 8.64 11.71
C ALA A 272 -2.97 8.33 10.61
N CYS A 273 -4.21 8.82 10.76
CA CYS A 273 -5.32 8.43 9.86
C CYS A 273 -5.15 8.95 8.43
N SER A 274 -4.26 9.90 8.17
CA SER A 274 -3.98 10.38 6.82
C SER A 274 -2.79 9.68 6.15
N SER A 275 -2.14 8.73 6.82
CA SER A 275 -0.87 8.14 6.39
C SER A 275 -0.87 7.65 4.94
N SER A 276 -1.86 6.85 4.53
CA SER A 276 -1.84 6.28 3.18
C SER A 276 -2.22 7.31 2.11
N LEU A 277 -3.01 8.33 2.45
CA LEU A 277 -3.28 9.39 1.47
C LEU A 277 -2.05 10.30 1.32
N VAL A 278 -1.32 10.56 2.41
CA VAL A 278 -0.02 11.25 2.35
C VAL A 278 0.97 10.42 1.54
N ALA A 279 0.97 9.10 1.69
CA ALA A 279 1.82 8.20 0.89
C ALA A 279 1.53 8.38 -0.62
N ILE A 280 0.26 8.47 -1.00
CA ILE A 280 -0.12 8.74 -2.40
C ILE A 280 0.42 10.11 -2.85
N HIS A 281 0.28 11.14 -2.01
CA HIS A 281 0.79 12.48 -2.32
C HIS A 281 2.31 12.44 -2.57
N LEU A 282 3.06 11.80 -1.68
CA LEU A 282 4.53 11.70 -1.80
C LEU A 282 4.92 10.89 -3.03
N ALA A 283 4.19 9.84 -3.35
CA ALA A 283 4.42 9.04 -4.56
C ALA A 283 4.23 9.89 -5.82
N CYS A 284 3.18 10.71 -5.86
CA CYS A 284 2.94 11.63 -6.98
C CYS A 284 4.08 12.64 -7.11
N GLN A 285 4.54 13.20 -6.01
CA GLN A 285 5.68 14.13 -6.01
C GLN A 285 6.94 13.44 -6.55
N SER A 286 7.23 12.24 -6.07
CA SER A 286 8.41 11.47 -6.50
C SER A 286 8.39 11.22 -8.02
N LEU A 287 7.21 10.91 -8.56
CA LEU A 287 7.06 10.71 -10.01
C LEU A 287 7.27 12.01 -10.78
N ARG A 288 6.70 13.12 -10.30
CA ARG A 288 6.83 14.43 -10.95
C ARG A 288 8.26 14.97 -10.91
N MET A 289 8.96 14.74 -9.80
CA MET A 289 10.35 15.14 -9.64
C MET A 289 11.34 14.16 -10.29
N GLN A 290 10.83 13.05 -10.83
CA GLN A 290 11.62 12.02 -11.50
C GLN A 290 12.57 11.27 -10.56
N ASP A 291 12.28 11.26 -9.26
CA ASP A 291 12.94 10.38 -8.31
C ASP A 291 12.49 8.93 -8.49
N SER A 292 11.29 8.75 -9.03
CA SER A 292 10.73 7.44 -9.38
C SER A 292 10.17 7.48 -10.80
N ASN A 293 10.18 6.33 -11.47
CA ASN A 293 9.52 6.15 -12.78
C ASN A 293 8.24 5.34 -12.69
N LEU A 294 8.09 4.59 -11.61
CA LEU A 294 6.89 3.92 -11.17
C LEU A 294 6.86 4.04 -9.66
N ALA A 295 5.69 4.17 -9.06
CA ALA A 295 5.56 4.25 -7.61
C ALA A 295 4.46 3.32 -7.12
N ILE A 296 4.75 2.61 -6.04
CA ILE A 296 3.80 1.79 -5.32
C ILE A 296 3.43 2.56 -4.05
N ALA A 297 2.17 2.99 -3.98
CA ALA A 297 1.67 3.68 -2.79
C ALA A 297 0.73 2.73 -2.04
N ALA A 298 0.84 2.68 -0.73
CA ALA A 298 0.18 1.65 0.07
C ALA A 298 -0.26 2.16 1.43
N GLY A 299 -1.16 1.41 2.04
CA GLY A 299 -1.50 1.57 3.45
C GLY A 299 -1.87 0.24 4.04
N VAL A 300 -1.47 0.01 5.29
CA VAL A 300 -1.77 -1.24 5.99
C VAL A 300 -2.06 -0.95 7.46
N ASN A 301 -3.01 -1.67 8.04
CA ASN A 301 -3.39 -1.52 9.44
C ASN A 301 -3.97 -2.82 9.99
N LEU A 302 -3.41 -3.30 11.09
CA LEU A 302 -3.95 -4.45 11.84
C LEU A 302 -4.12 -4.06 13.31
N LEU A 303 -5.07 -4.70 13.96
CA LEU A 303 -5.50 -4.38 15.33
C LEU A 303 -5.19 -5.60 16.23
N LEU A 304 -3.96 -5.66 16.76
CA LEU A 304 -3.51 -6.85 17.47
C LEU A 304 -3.68 -6.77 18.98
N SER A 305 -3.89 -5.57 19.52
CA SER A 305 -3.89 -5.34 20.97
C SER A 305 -5.14 -4.56 21.40
N PRO A 306 -5.71 -4.86 22.57
CA PRO A 306 -6.78 -4.03 23.12
C PRO A 306 -6.31 -2.67 23.64
N ALA A 307 -5.00 -2.42 23.71
CA ALA A 307 -4.47 -1.20 24.34
C ALA A 307 -4.94 0.09 23.66
N VAL A 308 -4.88 0.14 22.33
CA VAL A 308 -5.31 1.35 21.60
C VAL A 308 -6.83 1.51 21.67
N PHE A 309 -7.60 0.40 21.66
CA PHE A 309 -9.05 0.45 21.91
C PHE A 309 -9.34 1.12 23.24
N ARG A 310 -8.62 0.71 24.31
CA ARG A 310 -8.81 1.32 25.63
C ARG A 310 -8.49 2.81 25.62
N GLY A 311 -7.41 3.18 24.94
CA GLY A 311 -7.04 4.61 24.81
C GLY A 311 -8.15 5.42 24.19
N PHE A 312 -8.71 4.94 23.09
CA PHE A 312 -9.83 5.64 22.42
C PHE A 312 -11.11 5.60 23.24
N ASP A 313 -11.37 4.51 23.99
CA ASP A 313 -12.52 4.46 24.91
C ASP A 313 -12.42 5.56 25.97
N GLN A 314 -11.22 5.80 26.49
CA GLN A 314 -11.01 6.80 27.55
C GLN A 314 -11.35 8.22 27.09
N VAL A 315 -11.22 8.52 25.79
CA VAL A 315 -11.56 9.82 25.25
C VAL A 315 -12.94 9.83 24.54
N GLY A 316 -13.66 8.72 24.63
CA GLY A 316 -15.02 8.63 24.06
C GLY A 316 -15.07 8.68 22.54
N ALA A 317 -14.01 8.22 21.86
CA ALA A 317 -13.92 8.33 20.41
C ALA A 317 -14.63 7.20 19.66
N LEU A 318 -14.78 6.03 20.31
CA LEU A 318 -15.32 4.84 19.63
C LEU A 318 -16.84 4.76 19.80
N SER A 319 -17.49 4.27 18.74
CA SER A 319 -18.96 4.04 18.76
C SER A 319 -19.29 2.91 19.74
N PRO A 320 -20.11 3.17 20.76
CA PRO A 320 -20.54 2.09 21.66
C PRO A 320 -21.56 1.16 21.01
N THR A 321 -22.17 1.57 19.90
CA THR A 321 -23.19 0.78 19.18
C THR A 321 -22.60 -0.02 18.02
N GLY A 322 -21.30 0.15 17.72
CA GLY A 322 -20.63 -0.61 16.67
C GLY A 322 -20.99 -0.16 15.26
N ASN A 323 -21.26 1.12 15.08
CA ASN A 323 -21.58 1.66 13.75
C ASN A 323 -20.81 2.95 13.52
N CYS A 324 -20.27 3.09 12.31
CA CYS A 324 -19.63 4.31 11.86
C CYS A 324 -20.69 5.07 11.03
N ARG A 325 -21.45 5.97 11.68
CA ARG A 325 -22.61 6.62 11.08
C ARG A 325 -22.25 8.00 10.52
N ALA A 326 -21.40 8.01 9.49
CA ALA A 326 -20.90 9.25 8.90
C ALA A 326 -22.08 10.15 8.46
N PHE A 327 -22.08 11.37 8.96
CA PHE A 327 -23.03 12.45 8.62
C PHE A 327 -24.47 12.22 9.10
N ASP A 328 -24.70 11.17 9.86
CA ASP A 328 -26.03 10.85 10.39
C ASP A 328 -26.28 11.54 11.74
N ALA A 329 -27.55 11.74 12.05
CA ALA A 329 -27.97 12.32 13.34
C ALA A 329 -27.56 11.46 14.53
N ALA A 330 -27.43 10.13 14.33
CA ALA A 330 -27.08 9.18 15.38
C ALA A 330 -25.58 8.89 15.46
N ALA A 331 -24.73 9.69 14.81
CA ALA A 331 -23.27 9.54 14.86
C ALA A 331 -22.81 9.57 16.33
N ASP A 332 -22.08 8.52 16.75
CA ASP A 332 -21.69 8.33 18.16
C ASP A 332 -20.22 7.93 18.32
N GLY A 333 -19.43 8.09 17.28
CA GLY A 333 -18.01 7.71 17.28
C GLY A 333 -17.68 6.80 16.10
N PHE A 334 -16.40 6.47 15.97
CA PHE A 334 -15.97 5.60 14.87
C PHE A 334 -15.76 4.16 15.35
N VAL A 335 -15.61 3.26 14.39
CA VAL A 335 -15.31 1.85 14.60
C VAL A 335 -13.94 1.59 13.94
N ARG A 336 -13.01 1.00 14.68
CA ARG A 336 -11.66 0.70 14.16
C ARG A 336 -11.71 -0.45 13.16
N GLY A 337 -10.80 -0.45 12.19
CA GLY A 337 -10.77 -1.49 11.16
C GLY A 337 -9.38 -1.89 10.72
N GLU A 338 -9.31 -3.07 10.15
CA GLU A 338 -8.09 -3.65 9.57
C GLU A 338 -8.16 -3.60 8.05
N GLY A 339 -6.99 -3.72 7.42
CA GLY A 339 -6.93 -3.89 5.99
C GLY A 339 -5.66 -3.37 5.38
N ALA A 340 -5.55 -3.61 4.07
CA ALA A 340 -4.44 -3.11 3.27
C ALA A 340 -4.95 -2.72 1.89
N GLY A 341 -4.35 -1.66 1.35
CA GLY A 341 -4.58 -1.25 -0.03
C GLY A 341 -3.28 -0.85 -0.67
N VAL A 342 -3.16 -1.09 -1.97
CA VAL A 342 -1.98 -0.76 -2.75
C VAL A 342 -2.44 -0.21 -4.10
N VAL A 343 -1.82 0.88 -4.53
CA VAL A 343 -2.04 1.41 -5.88
C VAL A 343 -0.69 1.55 -6.59
N VAL A 344 -0.71 1.30 -7.89
CA VAL A 344 0.46 1.38 -8.76
C VAL A 344 0.29 2.62 -9.63
N LEU A 345 1.27 3.51 -9.58
CA LEU A 345 1.18 4.84 -10.17
C LEU A 345 2.31 5.07 -11.18
N LYS A 346 1.99 5.75 -12.28
CA LYS A 346 2.95 6.22 -13.28
C LYS A 346 2.58 7.63 -13.72
N ARG A 347 3.56 8.40 -14.22
CA ARG A 347 3.22 9.61 -14.98
C ARG A 347 2.28 9.21 -16.12
N LEU A 348 1.27 10.04 -16.39
CA LEU A 348 0.24 9.70 -17.40
C LEU A 348 0.88 9.47 -18.78
N THR A 349 1.83 10.30 -19.18
CA THR A 349 2.50 10.14 -20.47
C THR A 349 3.24 8.81 -20.56
N ASP A 350 3.88 8.38 -19.47
CA ASP A 350 4.58 7.08 -19.44
C ASP A 350 3.58 5.92 -19.54
N ALA A 351 2.46 6.01 -18.81
CA ALA A 351 1.42 4.98 -18.84
C ALA A 351 0.84 4.83 -20.25
N GLN A 352 0.57 5.96 -20.91
CA GLN A 352 0.05 5.96 -22.30
C GLN A 352 1.08 5.37 -23.26
N GLN A 353 2.33 5.75 -23.12
CA GLN A 353 3.41 5.24 -23.96
C GLN A 353 3.61 3.73 -23.78
N ASP A 354 3.48 3.25 -22.56
CA ASP A 354 3.65 1.82 -22.24
C ASP A 354 2.39 1.00 -22.59
N GLY A 355 1.28 1.66 -22.95
CA GLY A 355 0.04 0.97 -23.27
C GLY A 355 -0.70 0.44 -22.05
N ASP A 356 -0.46 1.02 -20.88
CA ASP A 356 -1.12 0.61 -19.63
C ASP A 356 -2.59 0.99 -19.64
N ARG A 357 -3.41 0.16 -18.99
CA ARG A 357 -4.80 0.52 -18.69
C ARG A 357 -4.79 1.59 -17.59
N VAL A 358 -5.41 2.73 -17.85
CA VAL A 358 -5.48 3.84 -16.89
C VAL A 358 -6.84 3.81 -16.19
N LEU A 359 -6.84 3.44 -14.91
CA LEU A 359 -8.07 3.29 -14.13
C LEU A 359 -8.67 4.63 -13.73
N ALA A 360 -7.79 5.59 -13.42
CA ALA A 360 -8.14 6.96 -13.10
C ALA A 360 -6.86 7.79 -13.18
N VAL A 361 -7.01 9.10 -13.17
CA VAL A 361 -5.89 10.04 -13.24
C VAL A 361 -5.92 10.90 -11.98
N ILE A 362 -4.80 10.98 -11.26
CA ILE A 362 -4.63 11.92 -10.15
C ILE A 362 -4.21 13.26 -10.75
N CYS A 363 -5.09 14.25 -10.65
CA CYS A 363 -4.86 15.57 -11.21
C CYS A 363 -4.08 16.47 -10.26
N GLY A 364 -4.26 16.28 -8.95
CA GLY A 364 -3.58 17.07 -7.95
C GLY A 364 -3.79 16.54 -6.55
N SER A 365 -3.01 17.06 -5.62
CA SER A 365 -3.11 16.67 -4.22
C SER A 365 -2.45 17.73 -3.34
N ALA A 366 -2.80 17.73 -2.06
CA ALA A 366 -2.19 18.63 -1.08
C ALA A 366 -2.21 18.01 0.30
N ILE A 367 -1.25 18.40 1.10
CA ILE A 367 -1.21 18.07 2.53
C ILE A 367 -0.92 19.35 3.31
N ASN A 368 -1.41 19.41 4.55
CA ASN A 368 -1.10 20.51 5.46
C ASN A 368 -1.22 20.06 6.91
N GLN A 369 -1.14 20.99 7.83
CA GLN A 369 -1.20 20.73 9.27
C GLN A 369 -2.19 21.69 9.93
N ASP A 370 -2.93 21.18 10.91
CA ASP A 370 -3.89 21.99 11.69
C ASP A 370 -3.22 23.14 12.46
N GLY A 371 -1.94 22.97 12.82
CA GLY A 371 -1.29 23.92 13.71
C GLY A 371 -1.94 23.91 15.09
N ARG A 372 -2.05 25.07 15.73
CA ARG A 372 -2.71 25.18 17.03
C ARG A 372 -4.22 25.24 16.85
N SER A 373 -4.91 24.20 17.31
CA SER A 373 -6.36 24.11 17.32
C SER A 373 -6.85 24.12 18.78
N ASN A 374 -8.10 23.76 19.02
CA ASN A 374 -8.67 23.73 20.38
C ASN A 374 -8.16 22.54 21.23
N GLY A 375 -7.26 21.76 20.69
CA GLY A 375 -6.63 20.61 21.35
C GLY A 375 -5.81 19.85 20.33
N LEU A 376 -4.83 19.08 20.81
CA LEU A 376 -3.93 18.35 19.90
C LEU A 376 -4.69 17.46 18.89
N MET A 377 -5.77 16.84 19.35
CA MET A 377 -6.59 15.93 18.52
C MET A 377 -7.83 16.61 17.92
N ALA A 378 -8.03 17.91 18.19
CA ALA A 378 -9.21 18.62 17.71
C ALA A 378 -9.01 19.11 16.27
N PRO A 379 -9.97 18.86 15.36
CA PRO A 379 -9.82 19.32 13.98
C PRO A 379 -9.81 20.85 13.88
N ASN A 380 -9.21 21.36 12.82
CA ASN A 380 -9.13 22.79 12.53
C ASN A 380 -9.90 23.09 11.23
N PRO A 381 -11.08 23.75 11.32
CA PRO A 381 -11.86 24.03 10.11
C PRO A 381 -11.10 24.84 9.05
N ALA A 382 -10.32 25.83 9.47
CA ALA A 382 -9.56 26.66 8.53
C ALA A 382 -8.49 25.85 7.78
N ALA A 383 -7.82 24.93 8.49
CA ALA A 383 -6.83 24.06 7.87
C ALA A 383 -7.46 23.09 6.87
N GLN A 384 -8.65 22.56 7.20
CA GLN A 384 -9.37 21.69 6.27
C GLN A 384 -9.75 22.44 4.99
N GLN A 385 -10.25 23.67 5.12
CA GLN A 385 -10.55 24.50 3.95
C GLN A 385 -9.29 24.78 3.12
N ALA A 386 -8.17 25.07 3.80
CA ALA A 386 -6.91 25.40 3.14
C ALA A 386 -6.36 24.21 2.33
N VAL A 387 -6.44 22.99 2.89
CA VAL A 387 -5.95 21.80 2.14
C VAL A 387 -6.81 21.53 0.92
N LEU A 388 -8.12 21.76 1.01
CA LEU A 388 -9.03 21.63 -0.14
C LEU A 388 -8.62 22.63 -1.24
N ARG A 389 -8.50 23.91 -0.89
CA ARG A 389 -8.11 24.93 -1.88
C ARG A 389 -6.78 24.60 -2.55
N ALA A 390 -5.80 24.19 -1.75
CA ALA A 390 -4.48 23.84 -2.26
C ALA A 390 -4.53 22.66 -3.23
N ALA A 391 -5.34 21.64 -2.92
CA ALA A 391 -5.44 20.44 -3.77
C ALA A 391 -6.06 20.80 -5.13
N TYR A 392 -7.13 21.60 -5.16
CA TYR A 392 -7.77 21.98 -6.43
C TYR A 392 -6.92 22.97 -7.22
N THR A 393 -6.18 23.86 -6.56
CA THR A 393 -5.17 24.69 -7.23
C THR A 393 -4.11 23.82 -7.89
N ASN A 394 -3.59 22.84 -7.16
CA ASN A 394 -2.59 21.91 -7.69
C ASN A 394 -3.16 21.09 -8.87
N ALA A 395 -4.45 20.78 -8.83
CA ALA A 395 -5.12 20.03 -9.91
C ALA A 395 -5.44 20.89 -11.12
N GLY A 396 -5.31 22.22 -11.03
CA GLY A 396 -5.72 23.13 -12.10
C GLY A 396 -7.22 23.11 -12.33
N MET A 397 -7.99 22.91 -11.28
CA MET A 397 -9.43 22.66 -11.34
C MET A 397 -10.17 23.59 -10.39
N GLN A 398 -11.29 24.14 -10.82
CA GLN A 398 -12.14 24.91 -9.91
C GLN A 398 -12.78 23.94 -8.88
N PRO A 399 -12.84 24.32 -7.60
CA PRO A 399 -13.43 23.41 -6.59
C PRO A 399 -14.87 22.99 -6.92
N SER A 400 -15.65 23.84 -7.58
CA SER A 400 -17.03 23.52 -7.95
C SER A 400 -17.15 22.48 -9.06
N GLU A 401 -16.03 22.11 -9.71
CA GLU A 401 -16.03 21.13 -10.80
C GLU A 401 -15.93 19.68 -10.31
N VAL A 402 -15.68 19.46 -9.02
CA VAL A 402 -15.66 18.09 -8.46
C VAL A 402 -17.12 17.64 -8.25
N ASP A 403 -17.40 16.38 -8.56
CA ASP A 403 -18.75 15.83 -8.51
C ASP A 403 -19.04 15.11 -7.20
N TYR A 404 -18.04 14.42 -6.66
CA TYR A 404 -18.18 13.56 -5.48
C TYR A 404 -16.94 13.67 -4.61
N VAL A 405 -17.14 13.66 -3.29
CA VAL A 405 -16.02 13.56 -2.35
C VAL A 405 -16.21 12.31 -1.47
N GLU A 406 -15.21 11.47 -1.50
CA GLU A 406 -15.04 10.42 -0.50
C GLU A 406 -14.47 11.11 0.73
N ALA A 407 -15.33 11.36 1.70
CA ALA A 407 -15.01 12.16 2.87
C ALA A 407 -14.17 11.37 3.88
N HIS A 408 -13.55 12.07 4.81
CA HIS A 408 -12.95 11.43 5.97
C HIS A 408 -14.04 10.72 6.79
N GLY A 409 -15.15 11.40 7.08
CA GLY A 409 -16.42 10.81 7.48
C GLY A 409 -16.34 9.76 8.58
N THR A 410 -15.80 10.13 9.76
CA THR A 410 -15.59 9.17 10.85
C THR A 410 -16.84 8.87 11.68
N GLY A 411 -17.88 9.67 11.56
CA GLY A 411 -19.10 9.49 12.35
C GLY A 411 -18.96 10.00 13.77
N THR A 412 -18.15 11.03 14.00
CA THR A 412 -18.00 11.64 15.31
C THR A 412 -18.85 12.90 15.42
N LEU A 413 -19.29 13.20 16.64
CA LEU A 413 -20.18 14.35 16.90
C LEU A 413 -19.58 15.68 16.46
N LEU A 414 -18.27 15.85 16.64
CA LEU A 414 -17.58 17.11 16.30
C LEU A 414 -17.01 17.08 14.88
N GLY A 415 -16.45 15.96 14.48
CA GLY A 415 -15.71 15.85 13.21
C GLY A 415 -16.60 16.01 11.98
N ASP A 416 -17.75 15.35 11.97
CA ASP A 416 -18.64 15.39 10.79
C ASP A 416 -19.14 16.80 10.48
N PRO A 417 -19.65 17.58 11.46
CA PRO A 417 -20.06 18.96 11.16
C PRO A 417 -18.92 19.86 10.69
N ILE A 418 -17.72 19.71 11.26
CA ILE A 418 -16.55 20.50 10.86
C ILE A 418 -16.15 20.18 9.42
N GLU A 419 -16.07 18.88 9.10
CA GLU A 419 -15.71 18.46 7.74
C GLU A 419 -16.77 18.92 6.73
N ALA A 420 -18.04 18.73 7.05
CA ALA A 420 -19.13 19.14 6.16
C ALA A 420 -19.08 20.64 5.87
N ARG A 421 -18.83 21.45 6.89
CA ARG A 421 -18.73 22.91 6.71
C ARG A 421 -17.54 23.27 5.81
N ALA A 422 -16.39 22.61 5.99
CA ALA A 422 -15.23 22.86 5.14
C ALA A 422 -15.50 22.48 3.69
N LEU A 423 -16.09 21.31 3.46
CA LEU A 423 -16.45 20.86 2.11
C LEU A 423 -17.43 21.81 1.45
N GLY A 424 -18.49 22.19 2.18
CA GLY A 424 -19.51 23.11 1.65
C GLY A 424 -18.94 24.49 1.35
N SER A 425 -18.11 25.02 2.23
CA SER A 425 -17.52 26.36 2.07
C SER A 425 -16.60 26.47 0.86
N VAL A 426 -15.88 25.39 0.52
CA VAL A 426 -14.92 25.41 -0.57
C VAL A 426 -15.49 24.77 -1.84
N LEU A 427 -16.15 23.62 -1.73
CA LEU A 427 -16.58 22.82 -2.90
C LEU A 427 -18.06 23.02 -3.22
N GLY A 428 -18.87 23.38 -2.21
CA GLY A 428 -20.30 23.62 -2.40
C GLY A 428 -20.63 25.03 -2.89
N ARG A 429 -19.72 25.95 -2.64
CA ARG A 429 -19.94 27.38 -2.93
C ARG A 429 -20.18 27.61 -4.42
N GLY A 430 -21.29 28.29 -4.74
CA GLY A 430 -21.64 28.64 -6.10
C GLY A 430 -22.32 27.54 -6.91
N ARG A 431 -22.57 26.36 -6.28
CA ARG A 431 -23.27 25.29 -6.98
C ARG A 431 -24.75 25.57 -7.07
N PRO A 432 -25.38 25.19 -8.19
CA PRO A 432 -26.85 25.23 -8.26
C PRO A 432 -27.45 24.25 -7.24
N GLU A 433 -28.62 24.57 -6.76
CA GLU A 433 -29.34 23.73 -5.79
C GLU A 433 -29.60 22.32 -6.32
N GLU A 434 -29.87 22.22 -7.62
CA GLU A 434 -30.15 20.94 -8.29
C GLU A 434 -28.89 20.11 -8.62
N SER A 435 -27.70 20.64 -8.38
CA SER A 435 -26.43 19.96 -8.64
C SER A 435 -25.52 20.01 -7.39
N PRO A 436 -25.96 19.48 -6.26
CA PRO A 436 -25.15 19.53 -5.03
C PRO A 436 -23.89 18.68 -5.15
N LEU A 437 -22.91 18.99 -4.32
CA LEU A 437 -21.75 18.12 -4.11
C LEU A 437 -22.23 16.82 -3.46
N LEU A 438 -21.91 15.70 -4.09
CA LEU A 438 -22.23 14.38 -3.52
C LEU A 438 -21.12 13.95 -2.58
N ILE A 439 -21.47 13.38 -1.42
CA ILE A 439 -20.49 12.91 -0.45
C ILE A 439 -20.84 11.53 0.09
N GLY A 440 -19.82 10.81 0.54
CA GLY A 440 -19.96 9.52 1.19
C GLY A 440 -18.69 9.15 1.92
N ALA A 441 -18.72 8.03 2.63
CA ALA A 441 -17.55 7.53 3.36
C ALA A 441 -17.56 5.99 3.42
N VAL A 442 -16.49 5.38 2.95
CA VAL A 442 -16.32 3.92 2.99
C VAL A 442 -16.25 3.39 4.42
N LYS A 443 -15.93 4.26 5.37
CA LYS A 443 -15.88 3.89 6.78
C LYS A 443 -17.23 3.36 7.30
N THR A 444 -18.32 3.76 6.66
CA THR A 444 -19.63 3.22 7.04
C THR A 444 -19.77 1.74 6.69
N ASN A 445 -18.95 1.23 5.76
CA ASN A 445 -18.92 -0.19 5.37
C ASN A 445 -17.81 -0.96 6.08
N LEU A 446 -16.61 -0.38 6.17
CA LEU A 446 -15.37 -1.06 6.58
C LEU A 446 -14.86 -0.62 7.95
N GLY A 447 -15.50 0.38 8.58
CA GLY A 447 -14.90 1.02 9.73
C GLY A 447 -13.73 1.91 9.34
N HIS A 448 -13.07 2.45 10.34
CA HIS A 448 -11.93 3.35 10.17
C HIS A 448 -10.65 2.50 10.14
N THR A 449 -10.10 2.29 8.98
CA THR A 449 -8.90 1.45 8.81
C THR A 449 -7.60 2.21 9.11
N GLU A 450 -7.70 3.31 9.80
CA GLU A 450 -6.58 4.09 10.39
C GLU A 450 -5.51 4.41 9.34
N ALA A 451 -4.31 3.83 9.43
CA ALA A 451 -3.25 4.10 8.46
C ALA A 451 -3.67 3.76 7.03
N ALA A 452 -4.54 2.76 6.85
CA ALA A 452 -5.05 2.36 5.54
C ALA A 452 -6.33 3.11 5.13
N ALA A 453 -6.84 4.03 5.95
CA ALA A 453 -8.13 4.68 5.69
C ALA A 453 -8.11 5.50 4.40
N GLY A 454 -7.04 6.25 4.17
CA GLY A 454 -6.92 7.08 2.98
C GLY A 454 -6.93 6.26 1.69
N ILE A 455 -6.18 5.15 1.68
CA ILE A 455 -6.12 4.33 0.48
C ILE A 455 -7.41 3.52 0.28
N ALA A 456 -8.10 3.15 1.35
CA ALA A 456 -9.43 2.50 1.22
C ALA A 456 -10.40 3.44 0.51
N GLY A 457 -10.48 4.68 0.95
CA GLY A 457 -11.32 5.70 0.32
C GLY A 457 -10.88 6.01 -1.10
N PHE A 458 -9.57 6.05 -1.33
CA PHE A 458 -9.00 6.29 -2.66
C PHE A 458 -9.40 5.18 -3.64
N ILE A 459 -9.26 3.92 -3.25
CA ILE A 459 -9.62 2.78 -4.11
C ILE A 459 -11.13 2.82 -4.42
N LYS A 460 -11.98 3.10 -3.40
CA LYS A 460 -13.42 3.27 -3.64
C LYS A 460 -13.68 4.37 -4.67
N ALA A 461 -13.03 5.53 -4.52
CA ALA A 461 -13.23 6.66 -5.44
C ALA A 461 -12.80 6.32 -6.87
N VAL A 462 -11.66 5.63 -7.03
CA VAL A 462 -11.21 5.16 -8.36
C VAL A 462 -12.25 4.22 -8.98
N LEU A 463 -12.76 3.26 -8.20
CA LEU A 463 -13.79 2.34 -8.68
C LEU A 463 -15.07 3.09 -9.09
N ALA A 464 -15.45 4.09 -8.30
CA ALA A 464 -16.66 4.88 -8.59
C ALA A 464 -16.52 5.66 -9.91
N VAL A 465 -15.39 6.35 -10.13
CA VAL A 465 -15.20 7.06 -11.40
C VAL A 465 -15.06 6.09 -12.57
N GLN A 466 -14.49 4.93 -12.34
CA GLN A 466 -14.33 3.90 -13.37
C GLN A 466 -15.69 3.31 -13.79
N HIS A 467 -16.54 2.97 -12.83
CA HIS A 467 -17.84 2.37 -13.08
C HIS A 467 -18.94 3.40 -13.40
N GLY A 468 -18.70 4.68 -13.15
CA GLY A 468 -19.71 5.70 -13.38
C GLY A 468 -20.90 5.62 -12.42
N ARG A 469 -20.68 5.10 -11.22
CA ARG A 469 -21.71 4.96 -10.19
C ARG A 469 -21.11 5.22 -8.81
N ILE A 470 -21.92 5.64 -7.87
CA ILE A 470 -21.49 5.97 -6.50
C ILE A 470 -22.23 5.04 -5.52
N PRO A 471 -21.47 4.18 -4.79
CA PRO A 471 -22.11 3.30 -3.80
C PRO A 471 -22.68 4.09 -2.61
N PRO A 472 -23.68 3.54 -1.93
CA PRO A 472 -24.34 4.26 -0.83
C PRO A 472 -23.50 4.34 0.43
N ASN A 473 -23.65 5.47 1.14
CA ASN A 473 -23.17 5.66 2.49
C ASN A 473 -24.09 4.84 3.42
N GLN A 474 -23.53 3.90 4.14
CA GLN A 474 -24.29 3.02 5.02
C GLN A 474 -24.78 3.77 6.26
N ARG A 475 -25.84 3.28 6.89
CA ARG A 475 -26.33 3.77 8.17
C ARG A 475 -26.68 5.27 8.17
N PHE A 476 -27.04 5.80 7.00
CA PHE A 476 -27.50 7.18 6.89
C PHE A 476 -29.04 7.16 6.85
N GLU A 477 -29.66 7.35 8.01
CA GLU A 477 -31.10 7.26 8.17
C GLU A 477 -31.73 8.65 8.34
N SER A 478 -31.04 9.54 9.04
CA SER A 478 -31.48 10.92 9.26
C SER A 478 -30.28 11.85 9.16
N PRO A 479 -30.41 12.98 8.44
CA PRO A 479 -29.28 13.91 8.34
C PRO A 479 -28.91 14.47 9.71
N ASN A 480 -27.62 14.65 9.96
CA ASN A 480 -27.13 15.28 11.17
C ASN A 480 -27.73 16.71 11.28
N PRO A 481 -28.47 17.06 12.35
CA PRO A 481 -29.12 18.39 12.44
C PRO A 481 -28.12 19.55 12.59
N HIS A 482 -26.85 19.27 12.90
CA HIS A 482 -25.80 20.28 13.01
C HIS A 482 -25.12 20.56 11.66
N ILE A 483 -25.60 19.93 10.59
CA ILE A 483 -25.07 20.12 9.23
C ILE A 483 -26.18 20.67 8.36
N ALA A 484 -26.02 21.90 7.88
CA ALA A 484 -26.99 22.57 7.00
C ALA A 484 -26.73 22.15 5.54
N PHE A 485 -27.08 20.89 5.20
CA PHE A 485 -26.78 20.31 3.91
C PHE A 485 -27.26 21.15 2.72
N ALA A 486 -28.48 21.65 2.79
CA ALA A 486 -29.05 22.45 1.70
C ALA A 486 -28.27 23.75 1.48
N ASP A 487 -27.96 24.46 2.57
CA ASP A 487 -27.21 25.72 2.52
C ASP A 487 -25.76 25.47 2.03
N LEU A 488 -25.20 24.34 2.39
CA LEU A 488 -23.84 23.95 1.99
C LEU A 488 -23.77 23.36 0.58
N ARG A 489 -24.93 23.18 -0.07
CA ARG A 489 -25.02 22.59 -1.41
C ARG A 489 -24.39 21.20 -1.46
N MET A 490 -24.73 20.35 -0.49
CA MET A 490 -24.21 18.99 -0.37
C MET A 490 -25.34 17.99 -0.19
N LYS A 491 -25.09 16.76 -0.64
CA LYS A 491 -26.03 15.64 -0.47
C LYS A 491 -25.23 14.37 -0.17
N VAL A 492 -25.59 13.68 0.90
CA VAL A 492 -25.04 12.36 1.20
C VAL A 492 -25.68 11.33 0.26
N VAL A 493 -24.86 10.52 -0.39
CA VAL A 493 -25.33 9.45 -1.29
C VAL A 493 -25.79 8.29 -0.40
N ASP A 494 -27.08 8.02 -0.35
CA ASP A 494 -27.68 6.99 0.52
C ASP A 494 -28.25 5.80 -0.26
N GLU A 495 -28.12 5.81 -1.57
CA GLU A 495 -28.46 4.67 -2.44
C GLU A 495 -27.47 4.62 -3.60
N LEU A 496 -27.34 3.47 -4.24
CA LEU A 496 -26.47 3.31 -5.40
C LEU A 496 -26.94 4.27 -6.49
N THR A 497 -26.11 5.23 -6.86
CA THR A 497 -26.47 6.39 -7.66
C THR A 497 -25.62 6.44 -8.93
N ASP A 498 -26.24 6.64 -10.07
CA ASP A 498 -25.49 6.88 -11.31
C ASP A 498 -24.74 8.20 -11.21
N TRP A 499 -23.53 8.24 -11.76
CA TRP A 499 -22.72 9.46 -11.75
C TRP A 499 -23.44 10.57 -12.53
N PRO A 500 -23.49 11.79 -11.99
CA PRO A 500 -24.20 12.89 -12.68
C PRO A 500 -23.59 13.18 -14.07
N ASP A 501 -24.43 13.49 -15.04
CA ASP A 501 -23.98 13.91 -16.36
C ASP A 501 -23.67 15.41 -16.31
N THR A 502 -22.38 15.74 -16.27
CA THR A 502 -21.91 17.13 -16.11
C THR A 502 -21.28 17.70 -17.38
N GLY A 503 -21.15 16.88 -18.43
CA GLY A 503 -20.50 17.30 -19.67
C GLY A 503 -18.97 17.35 -19.59
N HIS A 504 -18.38 16.98 -18.44
CA HIS A 504 -16.94 16.84 -18.27
C HIS A 504 -16.63 15.43 -17.72
N PRO A 505 -15.36 14.99 -17.77
CA PRO A 505 -15.02 13.69 -17.19
C PRO A 505 -15.40 13.62 -15.70
N ARG A 506 -15.74 12.42 -15.23
CA ARG A 506 -16.11 12.21 -13.83
C ARG A 506 -14.95 12.60 -12.92
N ARG A 507 -15.21 13.38 -11.88
CA ARG A 507 -14.21 13.94 -10.97
C ARG A 507 -14.58 13.70 -9.51
N ALA A 508 -13.61 13.24 -8.75
CA ALA A 508 -13.82 12.96 -7.33
C ALA A 508 -12.65 13.49 -6.50
N GLY A 509 -12.96 13.81 -5.24
CA GLY A 509 -11.94 14.13 -4.25
C GLY A 509 -11.94 13.07 -3.16
N VAL A 510 -10.81 12.91 -2.50
CA VAL A 510 -10.65 11.99 -1.36
C VAL A 510 -9.97 12.75 -0.22
N SER A 511 -10.57 12.74 0.95
CA SER A 511 -10.04 13.43 2.14
C SER A 511 -9.62 12.45 3.22
N SER A 512 -8.56 12.79 3.95
CA SER A 512 -8.12 12.02 5.10
C SER A 512 -7.47 12.97 6.11
N PHE A 513 -7.88 12.88 7.39
CA PHE A 513 -7.40 13.79 8.43
C PHE A 513 -6.81 12.99 9.58
N GLY A 514 -5.53 13.20 9.89
CA GLY A 514 -4.88 12.54 11.01
C GLY A 514 -5.26 13.18 12.34
N PHE A 515 -5.37 12.38 13.38
CA PHE A 515 -5.73 12.90 14.70
C PHE A 515 -4.64 13.78 15.33
N GLY A 516 -3.44 13.77 14.76
CA GLY A 516 -2.37 14.69 15.11
C GLY A 516 -2.34 15.96 14.26
N GLY A 517 -3.34 16.14 13.38
CA GLY A 517 -3.54 17.36 12.60
C GLY A 517 -3.00 17.37 11.18
N THR A 518 -2.45 16.27 10.68
CA THR A 518 -1.99 16.22 9.29
C THR A 518 -3.16 15.87 8.38
N ASN A 519 -3.50 16.78 7.48
CA ASN A 519 -4.62 16.67 6.55
C ASN A 519 -4.12 16.38 5.14
N ALA A 520 -4.90 15.63 4.38
CA ALA A 520 -4.59 15.31 2.97
C ALA A 520 -5.87 15.33 2.14
N HIS A 521 -5.73 15.77 0.89
CA HIS A 521 -6.82 15.70 -0.09
C HIS A 521 -6.21 15.40 -1.46
N VAL A 522 -6.81 14.44 -2.17
CA VAL A 522 -6.35 14.02 -3.51
C VAL A 522 -7.51 14.18 -4.47
N VAL A 523 -7.24 14.74 -5.66
CA VAL A 523 -8.24 15.00 -6.71
C VAL A 523 -7.99 14.03 -7.86
N ILE A 524 -9.02 13.27 -8.22
CA ILE A 524 -8.93 12.32 -9.32
C ILE A 524 -9.98 12.61 -10.40
N GLU A 525 -9.66 12.15 -11.59
CA GLU A 525 -10.53 12.27 -12.75
C GLU A 525 -10.62 10.91 -13.45
N GLN A 526 -11.71 10.67 -14.14
CA GLN A 526 -11.95 9.49 -14.95
C GLN A 526 -10.79 9.29 -15.94
N GLY A 527 -10.28 8.08 -16.05
CA GLY A 527 -9.29 7.72 -17.04
C GLY A 527 -9.89 7.73 -18.46
N GLN A 528 -9.06 7.96 -19.44
CA GLN A 528 -9.51 7.87 -20.83
C GLN A 528 -9.82 6.40 -21.14
N GLU A 529 -10.96 6.16 -21.73
CA GLU A 529 -11.30 4.84 -22.22
C GLU A 529 -10.27 4.46 -23.29
N ALA A 530 -9.68 3.28 -23.13
CA ALA A 530 -8.79 2.77 -24.17
C ALA A 530 -9.57 2.75 -25.47
N ALA A 531 -9.01 3.36 -26.50
CA ALA A 531 -9.61 3.30 -27.83
C ALA A 531 -9.84 1.82 -28.16
N SER A 532 -11.09 1.44 -28.36
CA SER A 532 -11.41 0.08 -28.75
C SER A 532 -10.57 -0.24 -29.97
N SER A 533 -9.67 -1.18 -29.82
CA SER A 533 -8.84 -1.63 -30.93
C SER A 533 -9.77 -2.12 -32.04
N PRO A 534 -9.60 -1.64 -33.28
CA PRO A 534 -10.47 -2.12 -34.36
C PRO A 534 -10.21 -3.57 -34.78
N GLU A 535 -9.42 -4.30 -34.03
CA GLU A 535 -9.18 -5.72 -34.31
C GLU A 535 -10.27 -6.65 -33.73
N ALA A 536 -11.52 -6.18 -33.70
CA ALA A 536 -12.65 -7.04 -33.42
C ALA A 536 -13.00 -7.84 -34.70
N GLY A 537 -12.14 -8.76 -35.09
CA GLY A 537 -12.40 -9.44 -36.35
C GLY A 537 -12.06 -10.91 -36.41
N LEU A 538 -11.23 -11.40 -35.55
CA LEU A 538 -10.85 -12.82 -35.60
C LEU A 538 -10.74 -13.37 -34.20
N THR A 539 -11.79 -14.02 -33.72
CA THR A 539 -11.71 -14.87 -32.55
C THR A 539 -10.73 -16.00 -32.91
N PRO A 540 -9.60 -16.13 -32.22
CA PRO A 540 -8.68 -17.22 -32.55
C PRO A 540 -9.36 -18.57 -32.34
N ALA A 541 -9.13 -19.46 -33.27
CA ALA A 541 -9.71 -20.81 -33.21
C ALA A 541 -9.20 -21.60 -31.99
N LEU A 542 -8.08 -21.17 -31.43
CA LEU A 542 -7.48 -21.82 -30.27
C LEU A 542 -6.80 -20.77 -29.42
N SER A 543 -7.12 -20.75 -28.12
CA SER A 543 -6.44 -19.90 -27.15
C SER A 543 -5.66 -20.78 -26.17
N THR A 544 -4.45 -20.36 -25.86
CA THR A 544 -3.58 -21.08 -24.91
C THR A 544 -3.49 -20.28 -23.61
N LEU A 545 -3.92 -20.88 -22.53
CA LEU A 545 -3.80 -20.31 -21.19
C LEU A 545 -2.70 -21.03 -20.43
N VAL A 546 -1.68 -20.30 -19.97
CA VAL A 546 -0.58 -20.87 -19.21
C VAL A 546 -0.86 -20.67 -17.72
N VAL A 547 -0.85 -21.75 -16.95
CA VAL A 547 -1.03 -21.70 -15.50
C VAL A 547 0.25 -22.23 -14.86
N ALA A 548 0.81 -21.44 -13.96
CA ALA A 548 2.08 -21.77 -13.30
C ALA A 548 1.96 -21.69 -11.79
N GLY A 549 2.88 -22.36 -11.09
CA GLY A 549 2.97 -22.34 -9.63
C GLY A 549 4.20 -23.11 -9.17
N LYS A 550 4.66 -22.84 -7.96
CA LYS A 550 5.84 -23.50 -7.39
C LYS A 550 5.63 -24.99 -7.10
N THR A 551 4.39 -25.41 -6.90
CA THR A 551 4.05 -26.80 -6.63
C THR A 551 2.81 -27.20 -7.41
N PRO A 552 2.57 -28.51 -7.62
CA PRO A 552 1.31 -28.97 -8.24
C PRO A 552 0.06 -28.44 -7.53
N ALA A 553 0.08 -28.35 -6.22
CA ALA A 553 -1.06 -27.81 -5.45
C ALA A 553 -1.31 -26.34 -5.78
N ARG A 554 -0.26 -25.54 -5.95
CA ARG A 554 -0.37 -24.12 -6.34
C ARG A 554 -0.92 -23.99 -7.76
N VAL A 555 -0.45 -24.85 -8.68
CA VAL A 555 -0.96 -24.86 -10.06
C VAL A 555 -2.47 -25.17 -10.05
N ALA A 556 -2.88 -26.18 -9.28
CA ALA A 556 -4.29 -26.58 -9.18
C ALA A 556 -5.13 -25.44 -8.58
N ALA A 557 -4.64 -24.77 -7.53
CA ALA A 557 -5.36 -23.65 -6.90
C ALA A 557 -5.54 -22.48 -7.87
N THR A 558 -4.49 -22.13 -8.61
CA THR A 558 -4.56 -21.05 -9.60
C THR A 558 -5.52 -21.41 -10.75
N ALA A 559 -5.45 -22.65 -11.22
CA ALA A 559 -6.35 -23.13 -12.27
C ALA A 559 -7.82 -23.08 -11.81
N GLY A 560 -8.08 -23.48 -10.56
CA GLY A 560 -9.44 -23.41 -9.98
C GLY A 560 -9.94 -21.97 -9.90
N MET A 561 -9.10 -21.06 -9.40
CA MET A 561 -9.43 -19.63 -9.32
C MET A 561 -9.77 -19.05 -10.69
N LEU A 562 -8.97 -19.37 -11.71
CA LEU A 562 -9.20 -18.91 -13.08
C LEU A 562 -10.48 -19.50 -13.65
N ALA A 563 -10.75 -20.79 -13.39
CA ALA A 563 -11.98 -21.45 -13.85
C ALA A 563 -13.21 -20.77 -13.23
N ASP A 564 -13.19 -20.52 -11.93
CA ASP A 564 -14.29 -19.83 -11.24
C ASP A 564 -14.52 -18.44 -11.84
N TRP A 565 -13.43 -17.71 -12.10
CA TRP A 565 -13.54 -16.38 -12.72
C TRP A 565 -14.14 -16.47 -14.13
N MET A 566 -13.66 -17.41 -14.93
CA MET A 566 -14.13 -17.59 -16.32
C MET A 566 -15.60 -18.01 -16.39
N GLU A 567 -16.07 -18.78 -15.40
CA GLU A 567 -17.47 -19.21 -15.32
C GLU A 567 -18.38 -18.16 -14.67
N GLY A 568 -17.77 -17.17 -14.01
CA GLY A 568 -18.46 -16.11 -13.26
C GLY A 568 -18.20 -14.73 -13.84
N PRO A 569 -17.46 -13.87 -13.09
CA PRO A 569 -17.29 -12.46 -13.50
C PRO A 569 -16.64 -12.26 -14.86
N GLY A 570 -15.82 -13.20 -15.30
CA GLY A 570 -15.11 -13.12 -16.58
C GLY A 570 -15.81 -13.78 -17.75
N ALA A 571 -17.04 -14.26 -17.58
CA ALA A 571 -17.74 -15.07 -18.61
C ALA A 571 -17.90 -14.34 -19.94
N GLU A 572 -17.98 -13.01 -19.90
CA GLU A 572 -18.16 -12.18 -21.11
C GLU A 572 -16.83 -11.62 -21.65
N VAL A 573 -15.72 -11.94 -21.01
CA VAL A 573 -14.40 -11.45 -21.43
C VAL A 573 -13.82 -12.40 -22.48
N ALA A 574 -13.45 -11.86 -23.63
CA ALA A 574 -12.80 -12.64 -24.68
C ALA A 574 -11.39 -13.07 -24.24
N LEU A 575 -11.04 -14.33 -24.53
CA LEU A 575 -9.71 -14.87 -24.24
C LEU A 575 -8.68 -14.39 -25.25
#